data_04b7187080dc33b381e04f87df32a62c
#
_entry.id   04b7187080dc33b381e04f87df32a62c
#
_cell.length_a   1.000
_cell.length_b   1.000
_cell.length_c   1.000
_cell.angle_alpha   90.00
_cell.angle_beta   90.00
_cell.angle_gamma   90.00
#
_symmetry.space_group_name_H-M   'P 1'
#
loop_
_entity.id
_entity.type
_entity.pdbx_description
1 polymer ?
#
loop_
_entity_poly.entity_id
_entity_poly.type
_entity_poly.pdbx_seq_one_letter_code
_entity_poly.pdbx_strand_id
1 'polypeptide(L)' 'MFSHFHPETVTLLTSVQRAAIEEWAAAEPDASPMLRALAETQIARAILEAASAGERDRAKLKQAALTEISFA' A
#
# COMPACT_ATOMS: atom_id res chain seq x y z
N MET A 1 7.60 -2.40 9.73
CA MET A 1 7.76 -1.43 8.63
C MET A 1 7.35 -0.02 9.03
N PHE A 2 6.26 0.15 9.75
CA PHE A 2 5.78 1.47 10.16
C PHE A 2 6.08 1.77 11.63
N SER A 3 7.13 1.17 12.19
CA SER A 3 7.38 1.18 13.63
C SER A 3 7.72 2.55 14.22
N HIS A 4 8.15 3.50 13.38
CA HIS A 4 8.48 4.84 13.85
C HIS A 4 7.30 5.82 13.79
N PHE A 5 6.12 5.34 13.39
CA PHE A 5 4.91 6.14 13.44
C PHE A 5 4.16 5.88 14.76
N HIS A 6 3.28 6.81 15.12
CA HIS A 6 2.41 6.64 16.26
C HIS A 6 1.55 5.38 16.08
N PRO A 7 1.24 4.63 17.17
CA PRO A 7 0.46 3.38 17.05
C PRO A 7 -0.85 3.50 16.26
N GLU A 8 -1.57 4.60 16.43
CA GLU A 8 -2.81 4.83 15.67
C GLU A 8 -2.54 4.96 14.18
N THR A 9 -1.43 5.63 13.83
CA THR A 9 -1.02 5.77 12.44
C THR A 9 -0.60 4.42 11.88
N VAL A 10 0.13 3.62 12.66
CA VAL A 10 0.53 2.26 12.24
C VAL A 10 -0.71 1.44 11.89
N THR A 11 -1.74 1.50 12.73
CA THR A 11 -2.99 0.77 12.48
C THR A 11 -3.64 1.24 11.17
N LEU A 12 -3.67 2.55 10.93
CA LEU A 12 -4.21 3.10 9.69
C LEU A 12 -3.42 2.60 8.48
N LEU A 13 -2.10 2.71 8.53
CA LEU A 13 -1.25 2.34 7.40
C LEU A 13 -1.32 0.85 7.09
N THR A 14 -1.37 0.00 8.12
CA THR A 14 -1.50 -1.44 7.95
C THR A 14 -2.84 -1.78 7.30
N SER A 15 -3.91 -1.13 7.73
CA SER A 15 -5.24 -1.32 7.18
C SER A 15 -5.30 -0.90 5.70
N VAL A 16 -4.71 0.24 5.37
CA VAL A 16 -4.65 0.74 4.00
C VAL A 16 -3.84 -0.20 3.12
N GLN A 17 -2.71 -0.68 3.62
CA GLN A 17 -1.86 -1.61 2.89
C GLN A 17 -2.63 -2.88 2.54
N ARG A 18 -3.35 -3.45 3.50
CA ARG A 18 -4.14 -4.66 3.27
C ARG A 18 -5.23 -4.41 2.23
N ALA A 19 -5.95 -3.30 2.34
CA ALA A 19 -7.01 -2.97 1.39
C ALA A 19 -6.45 -2.78 -0.03
N ALA A 20 -5.31 -2.12 -0.17
CA ALA A 20 -4.68 -1.92 -1.47
C ALA A 20 -4.22 -3.24 -2.08
N ILE A 21 -3.63 -4.12 -1.28
CA ILE A 21 -3.20 -5.44 -1.75
C ILE A 21 -4.40 -6.26 -2.22
N GLU A 22 -5.49 -6.26 -1.47
CA GLU A 22 -6.70 -6.98 -1.84
C GLU A 22 -7.29 -6.46 -3.15
N GLU A 23 -7.33 -5.14 -3.31
CA GLU A 23 -7.85 -4.52 -4.53
C GLU A 23 -6.97 -4.85 -5.73
N TRP A 24 -5.65 -4.78 -5.56
CA TRP A 24 -4.72 -5.13 -6.62
C TRP A 24 -4.85 -6.61 -6.99
N ALA A 25 -4.94 -7.50 -6.00
CA ALA A 25 -5.05 -8.94 -6.24
C ALA A 25 -6.35 -9.29 -6.97
N ALA A 26 -7.43 -8.58 -6.67
CA ALA A 26 -8.71 -8.80 -7.37
C ALA A 26 -8.62 -8.39 -8.84
N ALA A 27 -7.83 -7.37 -9.15
CA ALA A 27 -7.63 -6.91 -10.53
C ALA A 27 -6.62 -7.78 -11.29
N GLU A 28 -5.76 -8.52 -10.58
CA GLU A 28 -4.71 -9.36 -11.17
C GLU A 28 -4.77 -10.78 -10.62
N PRO A 29 -5.85 -11.53 -10.90
CA PRO A 29 -6.04 -12.85 -10.30
C PRO A 29 -5.01 -13.89 -10.76
N ASP A 30 -4.38 -13.66 -11.92
CA ASP A 30 -3.40 -14.58 -12.47
C ASP A 30 -1.95 -14.20 -12.16
N ALA A 31 -1.76 -13.22 -11.28
CA ALA A 31 -0.42 -12.77 -10.94
C ALA A 31 0.40 -13.88 -10.28
N SER A 32 1.67 -14.01 -10.69
CA SER A 32 2.58 -14.98 -10.09
C SER A 32 2.90 -14.58 -8.65
N PRO A 33 3.35 -15.53 -7.81
CA PRO A 33 3.78 -15.21 -6.46
C PRO A 33 4.88 -14.13 -6.43
N MET A 34 5.79 -14.16 -7.41
CA MET A 34 6.85 -13.15 -7.50
C MET A 34 6.28 -11.76 -7.79
N LEU A 35 5.36 -11.67 -8.73
CA LEU A 35 4.73 -10.40 -9.07
C LEU A 35 3.94 -9.86 -7.89
N ARG A 36 3.24 -10.75 -7.18
CA ARG A 36 2.50 -10.36 -5.98
C ARG A 36 3.43 -9.81 -4.90
N ALA A 37 4.58 -10.45 -4.69
CA ALA A 37 5.56 -9.98 -3.71
C ALA A 37 6.09 -8.59 -4.08
N LEU A 38 6.36 -8.36 -5.36
CA LEU A 38 6.79 -7.05 -5.84
C LEU A 38 5.71 -5.99 -5.61
N ALA A 39 4.46 -6.32 -5.92
CA ALA A 39 3.35 -5.40 -5.72
C ALA A 39 3.18 -5.05 -4.25
N GLU A 40 3.27 -6.02 -3.36
CA GLU A 40 3.16 -5.78 -1.92
C GLU A 40 4.27 -4.84 -1.43
N THR A 41 5.49 -5.02 -1.91
CA THR A 41 6.61 -4.16 -1.57
C THR A 41 6.40 -2.73 -2.07
N GLN A 42 5.94 -2.58 -3.30
CA GLN A 42 5.70 -1.26 -3.87
C GLN A 42 4.54 -0.54 -3.19
N ILE A 43 3.48 -1.27 -2.85
CA ILE A 43 2.35 -0.72 -2.10
C ILE A 43 2.84 -0.19 -0.75
N ALA A 44 3.61 -0.99 -0.03
CA ALA A 44 4.12 -0.60 1.29
C ALA A 44 5.00 0.64 1.19
N ARG A 45 5.86 0.70 0.18
CA ARG A 45 6.76 1.84 -0.03
C ARG A 45 5.96 3.12 -0.34
N ALA A 46 4.98 3.02 -1.22
CA ALA A 46 4.17 4.19 -1.59
C ALA A 46 3.40 4.73 -0.40
N ILE A 47 2.84 3.84 0.42
CA ILE A 47 2.13 4.23 1.63
C ILE A 47 3.10 4.91 2.61
N LEU A 48 4.28 4.35 2.79
CA LEU A 48 5.29 4.91 3.67
C LEU A 48 5.71 6.32 3.22
N GLU A 49 5.95 6.49 1.93
CA GLU A 49 6.32 7.79 1.39
C GLU A 49 5.22 8.83 1.59
N ALA A 50 3.98 8.47 1.28
CA ALA A 50 2.85 9.37 1.45
C ALA A 50 2.64 9.74 2.92
N ALA A 51 2.74 8.77 3.81
CA ALA A 51 2.58 9.00 5.24
C ALA A 51 3.70 9.86 5.80
N SER A 52 4.93 9.67 5.30
CA SER A 52 6.08 10.48 5.72
C SER A 52 5.93 11.93 5.26
N ALA A 53 5.21 12.16 4.17
CA ALA A 53 4.89 13.50 3.69
C ALA A 53 3.70 14.13 4.44
N GLY A 54 3.09 13.40 5.37
CA GLY A 54 2.01 13.92 6.19
C GLY A 54 0.62 13.45 5.81
N GLU A 55 0.48 12.61 4.76
CA GLU A 55 -0.83 12.13 4.34
C GLU A 55 -1.43 11.19 5.36
N ARG A 56 -2.68 11.40 5.71
CA ARG A 56 -3.42 10.57 6.68
C ARG A 56 -4.80 10.18 6.18
N ASP A 57 -5.21 10.66 5.01
CA ASP A 57 -6.50 10.30 4.43
C ASP A 57 -6.41 8.89 3.84
N ARG A 58 -7.29 8.01 4.31
CA ARG A 58 -7.29 6.60 3.91
C ARG A 58 -7.41 6.43 2.39
N ALA A 59 -8.33 7.15 1.78
CA ALA A 59 -8.55 7.03 0.34
C ALA A 59 -7.35 7.51 -0.47
N LYS A 60 -6.73 8.60 -0.04
CA LYS A 60 -5.56 9.14 -0.72
C LYS A 60 -4.34 8.23 -0.58
N LEU A 61 -4.16 7.65 0.61
CA LEU A 61 -3.08 6.67 0.84
C LEU A 61 -3.25 5.45 -0.06
N LYS A 62 -4.46 4.91 -0.14
CA LYS A 62 -4.73 3.76 -0.99
C LYS A 62 -4.53 4.11 -2.46
N GLN A 63 -5.00 5.27 -2.89
CA GLN A 63 -4.82 5.72 -4.26
C GLN A 63 -3.35 5.87 -4.62
N ALA A 64 -2.55 6.44 -3.73
CA ALA A 64 -1.10 6.57 -3.94
C ALA A 64 -0.46 5.20 -4.13
N ALA A 65 -0.85 4.24 -3.29
CA ALA A 65 -0.32 2.88 -3.37
C ALA A 65 -0.65 2.22 -4.70
N LEU A 66 -1.91 2.32 -5.14
CA LEU A 66 -2.35 1.67 -6.37
C LEU A 66 -1.79 2.34 -7.62
N THR A 67 -1.54 3.64 -7.57
CA THR A 67 -0.93 4.36 -8.67
C THR A 67 0.51 3.93 -8.89
N GLU A 68 1.26 3.71 -7.81
CA GLU A 68 2.68 3.32 -7.89
C GLU A 68 2.88 1.93 -8.50
N ILE A 69 1.91 1.04 -8.40
CA ILE A 69 2.05 -0.32 -8.91
C ILE A 69 1.47 -0.51 -10.31
N SER A 70 1.34 0.58 -11.06
CA SER A 70 0.91 0.48 -12.45
C SER A 70 2.07 -0.03 -13.29
N PHE A 71 2.06 -1.31 -13.61
CA PHE A 71 3.08 -1.97 -14.42
C PHE A 71 2.78 -1.93 -15.92
N ALA A 72 2.00 -1.03 -16.33
CA ALA A 72 1.63 -0.94 -17.74
C ALA A 72 2.82 -0.67 -18.64
#